data_67d601c72cb7f34905b026a0267ddb00
#
_entry.id   67d601c72cb7f34905b026a0267ddb00
#
_cell.length_a   1.000
_cell.length_b   1.000
_cell.length_c   1.000
_cell.angle_alpha   90.00
_cell.angle_beta   90.00
_cell.angle_gamma   90.00
#
_symmetry.space_group_name_H-M   'P 1'
#
loop_
_entity.id
_entity.type
_entity.pdbx_description
1 polymer ?
#
loop_
_entity_poly.entity_id
_entity_poly.type
_entity_poly.pdbx_seq_one_letter_code
_entity_poly.pdbx_strand_id
1 'polypeptide(L)'
;MADKDWKKLSDAEWREQLSDETYYVLREKGTERPFTGEYLVADKHGVYRCAGCGQPIFKGDTQFDSHCGWPSFDAAIDGAVRYEKDMSHGMVRVEVLCSRCDGHLGHLFDDGPTETGQRYCINSVAMHYEDE
;
A
#
# COMPACT_ATOMS: atom_id res chain seq x y z
N MET A 1 6.33 -13.98 21.36
CA MET A 1 7.09 -12.91 20.77
C MET A 1 6.62 -11.55 21.23
N ALA A 2 7.52 -10.75 21.71
CA ALA A 2 7.13 -9.43 22.12
C ALA A 2 6.62 -8.66 20.90
N ASP A 3 5.47 -8.11 21.05
CA ASP A 3 4.91 -7.36 19.95
C ASP A 3 5.60 -6.03 19.86
N LYS A 4 6.16 -5.79 18.69
CA LYS A 4 6.73 -4.51 18.39
C LYS A 4 5.61 -3.49 18.28
N ASP A 5 5.81 -2.34 18.88
CA ASP A 5 4.86 -1.25 18.66
C ASP A 5 5.28 -0.51 17.41
N TRP A 6 4.74 -0.96 16.30
CA TRP A 6 5.12 -0.45 14.98
C TRP A 6 4.85 1.04 14.82
N LYS A 7 3.89 1.58 15.55
CA LYS A 7 3.54 3.01 15.42
C LYS A 7 4.48 3.91 16.22
N LYS A 8 5.27 3.33 17.13
CA LYS A 8 6.19 4.10 17.97
C LYS A 8 7.64 4.06 17.53
N LEU A 9 7.93 3.40 16.43
CA LEU A 9 9.30 3.36 15.91
C LEU A 9 9.73 4.76 15.48
N SER A 10 10.97 5.12 15.80
CA SER A 10 11.53 6.39 15.38
C SER A 10 11.90 6.35 13.90
N ASP A 11 12.09 7.51 13.30
CA ASP A 11 12.54 7.59 11.90
C ASP A 11 13.86 6.87 11.70
N ALA A 12 14.78 6.96 12.66
CA ALA A 12 16.06 6.27 12.55
C ALA A 12 15.89 4.76 12.52
N GLU A 13 14.97 4.23 13.34
CA GLU A 13 14.68 2.80 13.37
C GLU A 13 14.06 2.33 12.05
N TRP A 14 13.17 3.13 11.47
CA TRP A 14 12.59 2.81 10.17
C TRP A 14 13.65 2.84 9.06
N ARG A 15 14.55 3.81 9.10
CA ARG A 15 15.61 3.92 8.09
C ARG A 15 16.58 2.74 8.13
N GLU A 16 16.78 2.16 9.29
CA GLU A 16 17.63 0.96 9.42
C GLU A 16 17.02 -0.25 8.75
N GLN A 17 15.69 -0.34 8.74
CA GLN A 17 14.98 -1.52 8.25
C GLN A 17 14.61 -1.43 6.79
N LEU A 18 14.41 -0.23 6.26
CA LEU A 18 13.84 -0.02 4.94
C LEU A 18 14.89 0.52 3.97
N SER A 19 14.74 0.18 2.69
CA SER A 19 15.51 0.87 1.65
C SER A 19 15.07 2.33 1.60
N ASP A 20 15.90 3.19 1.02
CA ASP A 20 15.59 4.61 0.89
C ASP A 20 14.25 4.83 0.18
N GLU A 21 14.01 4.06 -0.86
CA GLU A 21 12.80 4.16 -1.67
C GLU A 21 11.56 3.74 -0.87
N THR A 22 11.64 2.64 -0.15
CA THR A 22 10.54 2.16 0.68
C THR A 22 10.27 3.13 1.82
N TYR A 23 11.32 3.63 2.45
CA TYR A 23 11.17 4.64 3.51
C TYR A 23 10.46 5.89 2.99
N TYR A 24 10.87 6.37 1.83
CA TYR A 24 10.26 7.56 1.22
C TYR A 24 8.76 7.38 1.04
N VAL A 25 8.32 6.22 0.55
CA VAL A 25 6.90 5.99 0.32
C VAL A 25 6.14 5.76 1.63
N LEU A 26 6.64 4.85 2.48
CA LEU A 26 5.90 4.46 3.69
C LEU A 26 5.90 5.52 4.78
N ARG A 27 7.00 6.23 4.96
CA ARG A 27 7.17 7.12 6.10
C ARG A 27 7.17 8.61 5.75
N GLU A 28 7.46 8.95 4.50
CA GLU A 28 7.45 10.34 4.05
C GLU A 28 6.29 10.64 3.10
N LYS A 29 5.37 9.67 2.94
CA LYS A 29 4.19 9.80 2.08
C LYS A 29 4.54 10.07 0.61
N GLY A 30 5.68 9.54 0.18
CA GLY A 30 6.09 9.65 -1.21
C GLY A 30 5.27 8.75 -2.13
N THR A 31 5.44 8.95 -3.42
CA THR A 31 4.80 8.14 -4.45
C THR A 31 5.88 7.66 -5.40
N GLU A 32 5.88 6.35 -5.70
CA GLU A 32 6.80 5.84 -6.72
C GLU A 32 6.39 6.37 -8.09
N ARG A 33 7.34 6.40 -9.02
CA ARG A 33 7.03 6.83 -10.39
C ARG A 33 6.10 5.81 -11.04
N PRO A 34 5.11 6.25 -11.83
CA PRO A 34 4.22 5.32 -12.51
C PRO A 34 5.00 4.39 -13.43
N PHE A 35 4.56 3.15 -13.53
CA PHE A 35 5.14 2.10 -14.37
C PHE A 35 6.56 1.66 -13.98
N THR A 36 7.03 2.02 -12.78
CA THR A 36 8.35 1.58 -12.31
C THR A 36 8.28 0.46 -11.28
N GLY A 37 7.10 0.20 -10.72
CA GLY A 37 6.94 -0.79 -9.67
C GLY A 37 7.00 -2.22 -10.17
N GLU A 38 7.27 -3.13 -9.26
CA GLU A 38 7.47 -4.54 -9.52
C GLU A 38 6.15 -5.30 -9.75
N TYR A 39 5.05 -4.81 -9.18
CA TYR A 39 3.80 -5.57 -9.11
C TYR A 39 2.70 -5.01 -10.02
N LEU A 40 3.07 -4.58 -11.23
CA LEU A 40 2.09 -3.96 -12.14
C LEU A 40 1.15 -4.95 -12.80
N VAL A 41 1.56 -6.22 -12.93
CA VAL A 41 0.78 -7.24 -13.62
C VAL A 41 -0.11 -7.98 -12.61
N ALA A 42 -1.40 -8.06 -12.91
CA ALA A 42 -2.38 -8.68 -12.02
C ALA A 42 -2.45 -10.19 -12.25
N ASP A 43 -1.34 -10.89 -11.97
CA ASP A 43 -1.24 -12.34 -12.21
C ASP A 43 -0.88 -13.13 -10.95
N LYS A 44 -0.96 -12.50 -9.78
CA LYS A 44 -0.57 -13.13 -8.51
C LYS A 44 -1.80 -13.69 -7.78
N HIS A 45 -1.60 -14.76 -7.04
CA HIS A 45 -2.67 -15.42 -6.29
C HIS A 45 -2.39 -15.55 -4.81
N GLY A 46 -1.24 -15.09 -4.35
CA GLY A 46 -0.89 -15.09 -2.93
C GLY A 46 -1.36 -13.84 -2.22
N VAL A 47 -0.52 -13.33 -1.35
CA VAL A 47 -0.86 -12.17 -0.52
C VAL A 47 0.22 -11.10 -0.62
N TYR A 48 -0.20 -9.85 -0.64
CA TYR A 48 0.69 -8.70 -0.56
C TYR A 48 0.74 -8.24 0.89
N ARG A 49 1.95 -8.09 1.41
CA ARG A 49 2.18 -7.65 2.79
C ARG A 49 2.77 -6.26 2.81
N CYS A 50 2.51 -5.52 3.89
CA CYS A 50 3.15 -4.21 4.10
C CYS A 50 4.66 -4.40 4.17
N ALA A 51 5.41 -3.65 3.36
CA ALA A 51 6.86 -3.75 3.34
C ALA A 51 7.50 -3.29 4.65
N GLY A 52 6.78 -2.50 5.46
CA GLY A 52 7.29 -2.02 6.74
C GLY A 52 7.13 -3.01 7.87
N CYS A 53 5.91 -3.50 8.10
CA CYS A 53 5.60 -4.32 9.26
C CYS A 53 5.24 -5.76 8.93
N GLY A 54 5.04 -6.10 7.66
CA GLY A 54 4.71 -7.47 7.26
C GLY A 54 3.25 -7.85 7.38
N GLN A 55 2.37 -6.92 7.75
CA GLN A 55 0.95 -7.26 7.87
C GLN A 55 0.36 -7.58 6.49
N PRO A 56 -0.43 -8.68 6.35
CA PRO A 56 -1.14 -8.92 5.09
C PRO A 56 -2.14 -7.78 4.83
N ILE A 57 -2.13 -7.24 3.62
CA ILE A 57 -2.97 -6.08 3.30
C ILE A 57 -3.87 -6.29 2.10
N PHE A 58 -3.38 -6.97 1.06
CA PHE A 58 -4.19 -7.23 -0.14
C PHE A 58 -3.96 -8.67 -0.59
N LYS A 59 -5.04 -9.30 -1.09
CA LYS A 59 -4.92 -10.60 -1.74
C LYS A 59 -4.66 -10.41 -3.22
N GLY A 60 -3.80 -11.25 -3.79
CA GLY A 60 -3.51 -11.18 -5.21
C GLY A 60 -4.76 -11.32 -6.07
N ASP A 61 -5.73 -12.12 -5.62
CA ASP A 61 -6.98 -12.33 -6.35
C ASP A 61 -7.82 -11.06 -6.49
N THR A 62 -7.58 -10.03 -5.69
CA THR A 62 -8.30 -8.76 -5.79
C THR A 62 -7.59 -7.73 -6.65
N GLN A 63 -6.42 -8.08 -7.17
CA GLN A 63 -5.68 -7.19 -8.05
C GLN A 63 -6.29 -7.21 -9.47
N PHE A 64 -6.38 -6.04 -10.08
CA PHE A 64 -6.81 -5.94 -11.46
C PHE A 64 -5.90 -4.98 -12.23
N ASP A 65 -5.94 -5.09 -13.54
CA ASP A 65 -5.11 -4.27 -14.41
C ASP A 65 -5.84 -2.97 -14.74
N SER A 66 -5.43 -1.88 -14.12
CA SER A 66 -6.06 -0.57 -14.32
C SER A 66 -5.33 0.30 -15.33
N HIS A 67 -4.11 -0.09 -15.72
CA HIS A 67 -3.24 0.69 -16.61
C HIS A 67 -2.89 2.08 -16.07
N CYS A 68 -3.04 2.31 -14.77
CA CYS A 68 -2.76 3.63 -14.18
C CYS A 68 -1.28 3.83 -13.82
N GLY A 69 -0.47 2.78 -13.91
CA GLY A 69 0.97 2.87 -13.59
C GLY A 69 1.33 2.36 -12.21
N TRP A 70 0.35 1.95 -11.40
CA TRP A 70 0.54 1.39 -10.07
C TRP A 70 -0.32 0.16 -9.89
N PRO A 71 0.08 -0.78 -9.01
CA PRO A 71 -0.78 -1.93 -8.68
C PRO A 71 -2.15 -1.45 -8.20
N SER A 72 -3.20 -2.10 -8.69
CA SER A 72 -4.56 -1.72 -8.35
C SER A 72 -5.34 -2.90 -7.82
N PHE A 73 -6.13 -2.68 -6.77
CA PHE A 73 -6.93 -3.70 -6.10
C PHE A 73 -8.36 -3.20 -5.93
N ASP A 74 -9.32 -4.10 -5.93
CA ASP A 74 -10.72 -3.71 -5.73
C ASP A 74 -11.19 -3.92 -4.29
N ALA A 75 -10.37 -4.54 -3.45
CA ALA A 75 -10.70 -4.74 -2.04
C ALA A 75 -9.43 -4.95 -1.23
N ALA A 76 -9.44 -4.49 0.02
CA ALA A 76 -8.37 -4.76 0.98
C ALA A 76 -8.81 -5.86 1.93
N ILE A 77 -7.85 -6.51 2.60
CA ILE A 77 -8.15 -7.47 3.66
C ILE A 77 -8.79 -6.71 4.82
N ASP A 78 -9.87 -7.26 5.38
CA ASP A 78 -10.62 -6.60 6.47
C ASP A 78 -9.70 -6.22 7.62
N GLY A 79 -9.78 -4.94 8.02
CA GLY A 79 -9.00 -4.43 9.15
C GLY A 79 -7.53 -4.17 8.86
N ALA A 80 -7.06 -4.47 7.66
CA ALA A 80 -5.63 -4.35 7.32
C ALA A 80 -5.22 -2.93 7.02
N VAL A 81 -6.14 -2.09 6.57
CA VAL A 81 -5.83 -0.71 6.20
C VAL A 81 -6.76 0.25 6.90
N ARG A 82 -6.31 1.49 7.04
CA ARG A 82 -7.16 2.59 7.51
C ARG A 82 -7.08 3.72 6.51
N TYR A 83 -7.96 4.68 6.66
CA TYR A 83 -8.13 5.74 5.67
C TYR A 83 -8.01 7.10 6.32
N GLU A 84 -7.43 8.06 5.57
CA GLU A 84 -7.39 9.46 5.99
C GLU A 84 -7.67 10.35 4.80
N LYS A 85 -8.26 11.49 5.05
CA LYS A 85 -8.50 12.49 4.01
C LYS A 85 -7.18 13.16 3.66
N ASP A 86 -6.86 13.17 2.38
CA ASP A 86 -5.65 13.78 1.86
C ASP A 86 -6.04 14.97 0.98
N MET A 87 -5.68 16.17 1.41
CA MET A 87 -6.00 17.39 0.69
C MET A 87 -4.78 18.03 0.02
N SER A 88 -3.68 17.28 -0.08
CA SER A 88 -2.47 17.79 -0.72
C SER A 88 -2.70 18.01 -2.22
N HIS A 89 -1.84 18.82 -2.82
CA HIS A 89 -1.86 19.10 -4.26
C HIS A 89 -3.19 19.69 -4.76
N GLY A 90 -3.95 20.34 -3.88
CA GLY A 90 -5.22 20.96 -4.25
C GLY A 90 -6.34 19.99 -4.58
N MET A 91 -6.15 18.72 -4.25
CA MET A 91 -7.14 17.67 -4.50
C MET A 91 -7.64 17.10 -3.20
N VAL A 92 -8.87 16.56 -3.23
CA VAL A 92 -9.41 15.80 -2.10
C VAL A 92 -9.36 14.33 -2.48
N ARG A 93 -8.52 13.56 -1.76
CA ARG A 93 -8.34 12.13 -2.01
C ARG A 93 -8.46 11.38 -0.70
N VAL A 94 -8.61 10.06 -0.78
CA VAL A 94 -8.60 9.19 0.39
C VAL A 94 -7.26 8.46 0.42
N GLU A 95 -6.47 8.74 1.45
CA GLU A 95 -5.18 8.08 1.66
C GLU A 95 -5.42 6.72 2.30
N VAL A 96 -4.66 5.70 1.86
CA VAL A 96 -4.71 4.34 2.41
C VAL A 96 -3.42 4.09 3.18
N LEU A 97 -3.56 3.72 4.44
CA LEU A 97 -2.43 3.47 5.34
C LEU A 97 -2.54 2.05 5.91
N CYS A 98 -1.39 1.46 6.21
CA CYS A 98 -1.37 0.18 6.93
C CYS A 98 -1.91 0.42 8.35
N SER A 99 -2.90 -0.37 8.77
CA SER A 99 -3.52 -0.16 10.08
C SER A 99 -2.59 -0.50 11.23
N ARG A 100 -1.55 -1.31 11.00
CA ARG A 100 -0.62 -1.75 12.03
C ARG A 100 0.55 -0.80 12.26
N CYS A 101 1.11 -0.24 11.20
CA CYS A 101 2.30 0.62 11.34
C CYS A 101 2.07 2.06 10.86
N ASP A 102 0.89 2.38 10.35
CA ASP A 102 0.54 3.69 9.78
C ASP A 102 1.37 4.07 8.56
N GLY A 103 2.01 3.10 7.90
CA GLY A 103 2.76 3.38 6.68
C GLY A 103 1.84 3.79 5.54
N HIS A 104 2.25 4.80 4.80
CA HIS A 104 1.49 5.26 3.63
C HIS A 104 1.60 4.24 2.50
N LEU A 105 0.47 3.73 2.03
CA LEU A 105 0.43 2.73 0.97
C LEU A 105 0.06 3.32 -0.38
N GLY A 106 -0.89 4.21 -0.42
CA GLY A 106 -1.40 4.80 -1.64
C GLY A 106 -2.70 5.53 -1.41
N HIS A 107 -3.60 5.45 -2.38
CA HIS A 107 -4.88 6.15 -2.34
C HIS A 107 -6.01 5.26 -2.83
N LEU A 108 -7.22 5.56 -2.36
CA LEU A 108 -8.44 4.86 -2.77
C LEU A 108 -9.29 5.80 -3.63
N PHE A 109 -9.72 5.28 -4.78
CA PHE A 109 -10.61 5.98 -5.70
C PHE A 109 -11.90 5.19 -5.86
N ASP A 110 -12.97 5.86 -6.30
CA ASP A 110 -14.29 5.24 -6.46
C ASP A 110 -14.63 4.96 -7.93
N ASP A 111 -13.63 4.86 -8.77
CA ASP A 111 -13.77 4.64 -10.20
C ASP A 111 -13.32 3.25 -10.63
N GLY A 112 -13.43 2.27 -9.75
CA GLY A 112 -13.01 0.90 -10.05
C GLY A 112 -14.00 0.17 -10.97
N PRO A 113 -13.49 -0.79 -11.75
CA PRO A 113 -14.32 -1.48 -12.76
C PRO A 113 -15.09 -2.69 -12.24
N THR A 114 -14.91 -3.07 -10.98
CA THR A 114 -15.55 -4.26 -10.43
C THR A 114 -16.76 -3.90 -9.58
N GLU A 115 -17.41 -4.93 -9.01
CA GLU A 115 -18.61 -4.77 -8.19
C GLU A 115 -18.44 -3.82 -7.02
N THR A 116 -17.23 -3.76 -6.43
CA THR A 116 -16.99 -2.86 -5.30
C THR A 116 -16.97 -1.40 -5.72
N GLY A 117 -16.71 -1.12 -6.99
CA GLY A 117 -16.56 0.24 -7.47
C GLY A 117 -15.30 0.92 -6.96
N GLN A 118 -14.45 0.20 -6.24
CA GLN A 118 -13.27 0.75 -5.60
C GLN A 118 -12.00 0.45 -6.40
N ARG A 119 -11.08 1.39 -6.39
CA ARG A 119 -9.76 1.20 -6.98
C ARG A 119 -8.72 1.67 -5.97
N TYR A 120 -8.08 0.70 -5.31
CA TYR A 120 -6.93 0.95 -4.43
C TYR A 120 -5.70 1.07 -5.31
N CYS A 121 -5.14 2.25 -5.40
CA CYS A 121 -3.93 2.52 -6.20
C CYS A 121 -2.75 2.55 -5.23
N ILE A 122 -1.93 1.49 -5.25
CA ILE A 122 -0.95 1.23 -4.19
C ILE A 122 0.47 1.21 -4.77
N ASN A 123 1.42 1.78 -4.05
CA ASN A 123 2.83 1.77 -4.47
C ASN A 123 3.41 0.37 -4.33
N SER A 124 4.07 -0.13 -5.38
CA SER A 124 4.71 -1.45 -5.33
C SER A 124 5.75 -1.54 -4.21
N VAL A 125 6.55 -0.48 -4.03
CA VAL A 125 7.61 -0.50 -3.02
C VAL A 125 7.07 -0.53 -1.60
N ALA A 126 5.77 -0.22 -1.42
CA ALA A 126 5.12 -0.30 -0.10
C ALA A 126 4.71 -1.72 0.25
N MET A 127 4.84 -2.65 -0.67
CA MET A 127 4.35 -4.02 -0.51
C MET A 127 5.43 -5.05 -0.78
N HIS A 128 5.24 -6.22 -0.20
CA HIS A 128 6.04 -7.40 -0.46
C HIS A 128 5.10 -8.56 -0.76
N TYR A 129 5.29 -9.22 -1.91
CA TYR A 129 4.43 -10.31 -2.33
C TYR A 129 4.91 -11.64 -1.76
N GLU A 130 3.97 -12.46 -1.31
CA GLU A 130 4.24 -13.80 -0.81
C GLU A 130 3.29 -14.78 -1.48
N ASP A 131 3.83 -15.80 -2.15
CA ASP A 131 3.02 -16.88 -2.73
C ASP A 131 2.33 -17.68 -1.64
N GLU A 132 1.14 -18.19 -1.96
CA GLU A 132 0.47 -19.12 -1.07
C GLU A 132 1.17 -20.46 -1.01
#